data_0febd91f2e07f0375ab59928e38e5857
#
_entry.id   0febd91f2e07f0375ab59928e38e5857
#
_cell.length_a   1.000
_cell.length_b   1.000
_cell.length_c   1.000
_cell.angle_alpha   90.00
_cell.angle_beta   90.00
_cell.angle_gamma   90.00
#
_symmetry.space_group_name_H-M   'P 1'
#
loop_
_entity.id
_entity.type
_entity.pdbx_description
1 polymer ?
#
loop_
_entity_poly.entity_id
_entity_poly.type
_entity_poly.pdbx_seq_one_letter_code
_entity_poly.pdbx_strand_id
1 'polypeptide(L)'
;MKTPRKRLGILVGGGPAPGINSAISATVIEAVNEEIEVIGIYDGYEHLLQGRTDMVRPLTIDVVSRIHFQGGSILRTSRANPTRHPDDMQRTLQALQALDISALVTIGGDDTAFAASEVANASNGVVRVAHIPKTIDNDLPLPGGVSTFGFETARHVGTQLVRNLMEDARTTNRWNFVVVMGRKAGHLALGIGKAAGATLTIIPEEFPQERIRLNEVSRMLEAAILKRRVMGSEHGVAVIAEGISEKLDPEELASMPGVEMVYDPYGHIRLGEIPLTTILKRQVQDHFAARHDKLSIVDVTLGYELRCAQAIPYDVDYTRTLGYGAVRFLLSKPEDGR
;
A
#
# COMPACT_ATOMS: atom_id res chain seq x y z
N MET A 1 -25.61 -27.48 28.33
CA MET A 1 -25.67 -26.61 27.19
C MET A 1 -24.26 -26.06 27.00
N LYS A 2 -23.60 -26.32 25.88
CA LYS A 2 -22.31 -25.68 25.57
C LYS A 2 -22.58 -24.19 25.37
N THR A 3 -21.87 -23.33 26.11
CA THR A 3 -21.85 -21.88 25.86
C THR A 3 -21.56 -21.66 24.37
N PRO A 4 -22.31 -20.79 23.66
CA PRO A 4 -22.01 -20.52 22.25
C PRO A 4 -20.55 -20.08 22.15
N ARG A 5 -19.76 -20.79 21.33
CA ARG A 5 -18.36 -20.43 21.09
C ARG A 5 -18.35 -19.04 20.44
N LYS A 6 -17.62 -18.11 21.04
CA LYS A 6 -17.38 -16.79 20.41
C LYS A 6 -16.68 -17.03 19.08
N ARG A 7 -17.15 -16.37 18.02
CA ARG A 7 -16.56 -16.48 16.69
C ARG A 7 -15.96 -15.15 16.26
N LEU A 8 -14.72 -15.20 15.78
CA LEU A 8 -13.97 -14.07 15.29
C LEU A 8 -13.86 -14.14 13.75
N GLY A 9 -14.27 -13.08 13.06
CA GLY A 9 -14.05 -12.90 11.63
C GLY A 9 -12.73 -12.17 11.35
N ILE A 10 -12.04 -12.56 10.29
CA ILE A 10 -10.87 -11.81 9.77
C ILE A 10 -11.11 -11.50 8.30
N LEU A 11 -10.93 -10.24 7.91
CA LEU A 11 -10.94 -9.83 6.51
C LEU A 11 -9.78 -8.86 6.18
N VAL A 12 -9.45 -8.78 4.89
CA VAL A 12 -8.38 -7.92 4.37
C VAL A 12 -8.95 -6.99 3.32
N GLY A 13 -8.74 -5.68 3.48
CA GLY A 13 -9.17 -4.65 2.53
C GLY A 13 -8.03 -3.87 1.90
N GLY A 14 -8.31 -3.25 0.76
CA GLY A 14 -7.35 -2.41 0.03
C GLY A 14 -6.32 -3.21 -0.78
N GLY A 15 -5.22 -2.59 -1.17
CA GLY A 15 -4.12 -3.26 -1.88
C GLY A 15 -3.34 -4.22 -0.97
N PRO A 16 -2.64 -5.23 -1.50
CA PRO A 16 -1.79 -6.09 -0.69
C PRO A 16 -0.57 -5.34 -0.14
N ALA A 17 -0.01 -5.86 0.95
CA ALA A 17 1.25 -5.40 1.54
C ALA A 17 1.99 -6.58 2.19
N PRO A 18 3.32 -6.56 2.25
CA PRO A 18 4.09 -7.58 2.96
C PRO A 18 3.71 -7.62 4.45
N GLY A 19 3.49 -8.82 5.00
CA GLY A 19 3.13 -9.01 6.40
C GLY A 19 1.65 -9.33 6.67
N ILE A 20 0.75 -9.20 5.70
CA ILE A 20 -0.68 -9.53 5.87
C ILE A 20 -0.85 -10.96 6.42
N ASN A 21 -0.21 -11.94 5.80
CA ASN A 21 -0.32 -13.32 6.24
C ASN A 21 0.25 -13.54 7.65
N SER A 22 1.28 -12.78 8.02
CA SER A 22 1.85 -12.82 9.38
C SER A 22 0.86 -12.24 10.42
N ALA A 23 0.17 -11.15 10.10
CA ALA A 23 -0.89 -10.60 10.94
C ALA A 23 -2.06 -11.59 11.09
N ILE A 24 -2.51 -12.22 9.98
CA ILE A 24 -3.55 -13.26 10.01
C ILE A 24 -3.10 -14.42 10.90
N SER A 25 -1.87 -14.92 10.70
CA SER A 25 -1.32 -16.05 11.48
C SER A 25 -1.34 -15.76 12.98
N ALA A 26 -0.82 -14.60 13.40
CA ALA A 26 -0.76 -14.24 14.81
C ALA A 26 -2.16 -14.04 15.41
N THR A 27 -3.07 -13.41 14.69
CA THR A 27 -4.47 -13.24 15.12
C THR A 27 -5.15 -14.59 15.32
N VAL A 28 -4.98 -15.53 14.39
CA VAL A 28 -5.60 -16.86 14.48
C VAL A 28 -5.01 -17.65 15.66
N ILE A 29 -3.68 -17.68 15.79
CA ILE A 29 -3.02 -18.43 16.86
C ILE A 29 -3.50 -17.94 18.23
N GLU A 30 -3.51 -16.62 18.44
CA GLU A 30 -3.95 -16.04 19.71
C GLU A 30 -5.44 -16.32 19.99
N ALA A 31 -6.31 -16.12 18.99
CA ALA A 31 -7.74 -16.37 19.14
C ALA A 31 -8.04 -17.85 19.45
N VAL A 32 -7.35 -18.78 18.78
CA VAL A 32 -7.52 -20.23 19.05
C VAL A 32 -7.02 -20.62 20.44
N ASN A 33 -5.92 -20.02 20.92
CA ASN A 33 -5.43 -20.23 22.29
C ASN A 33 -6.43 -19.74 23.35
N GLU A 34 -7.26 -18.75 23.01
CA GLU A 34 -8.36 -18.23 23.86
C GLU A 34 -9.70 -18.95 23.59
N GLU A 35 -9.65 -20.13 22.95
CA GLU A 35 -10.82 -20.98 22.63
C GLU A 35 -11.86 -20.31 21.71
N ILE A 36 -11.45 -19.36 20.90
CA ILE A 36 -12.29 -18.65 19.92
C ILE A 36 -12.18 -19.34 18.55
N GLU A 37 -13.33 -19.63 17.94
CA GLU A 37 -13.39 -20.10 16.55
C GLU A 37 -13.09 -18.95 15.60
N VAL A 38 -12.19 -19.15 14.62
CA VAL A 38 -11.81 -18.11 13.66
C VAL A 38 -12.28 -18.43 12.25
N ILE A 39 -12.93 -17.44 11.63
CA ILE A 39 -13.43 -17.50 10.25
C ILE A 39 -12.70 -16.45 9.41
N GLY A 40 -11.99 -16.89 8.40
CA GLY A 40 -11.43 -16.01 7.35
C GLY A 40 -12.51 -15.68 6.31
N ILE A 41 -12.69 -14.41 6.00
CA ILE A 41 -13.63 -13.90 5.01
C ILE A 41 -12.85 -13.54 3.76
N TYR A 42 -13.19 -14.15 2.62
CA TYR A 42 -12.53 -13.88 1.35
C TYR A 42 -12.93 -12.54 0.75
N ASP A 43 -11.97 -11.90 0.05
CA ASP A 43 -12.18 -10.68 -0.73
C ASP A 43 -12.75 -9.51 0.09
N GLY A 44 -12.30 -9.37 1.35
CA GLY A 44 -12.72 -8.27 2.21
C GLY A 44 -14.22 -8.21 2.44
N TYR A 45 -14.85 -7.07 2.17
CA TYR A 45 -16.30 -6.89 2.29
C TYR A 45 -17.10 -7.32 1.05
N GLU A 46 -16.46 -7.70 -0.07
CA GLU A 46 -17.09 -7.91 -1.38
C GLU A 46 -18.34 -8.81 -1.32
N HIS A 47 -18.21 -9.95 -0.67
CA HIS A 47 -19.31 -10.93 -0.58
C HIS A 47 -20.31 -10.59 0.53
N LEU A 48 -19.85 -9.93 1.60
CA LEU A 48 -20.74 -9.48 2.69
C LEU A 48 -21.71 -8.40 2.19
N LEU A 49 -21.29 -7.50 1.28
CA LEU A 49 -22.17 -6.51 0.64
C LEU A 49 -23.31 -7.15 -0.14
N GLN A 50 -23.11 -8.37 -0.61
CA GLN A 50 -24.11 -9.16 -1.34
C GLN A 50 -24.95 -10.05 -0.42
N GLY A 51 -24.73 -9.98 0.91
CA GLY A 51 -25.38 -10.87 1.88
C GLY A 51 -24.91 -12.32 1.82
N ARG A 52 -23.80 -12.60 1.14
CA ARG A 52 -23.26 -13.97 0.98
C ARG A 52 -22.45 -14.39 2.19
N THR A 53 -22.68 -15.62 2.64
CA THR A 53 -22.01 -16.25 3.79
C THR A 53 -21.22 -17.51 3.43
N ASP A 54 -21.18 -17.86 2.15
CA ASP A 54 -20.47 -19.04 1.62
C ASP A 54 -18.99 -18.78 1.30
N MET A 55 -18.59 -17.51 1.17
CA MET A 55 -17.23 -17.11 0.82
C MET A 55 -16.37 -16.91 2.07
N VAL A 56 -16.29 -17.95 2.88
CA VAL A 56 -15.54 -17.98 4.13
C VAL A 56 -14.80 -19.31 4.29
N ARG A 57 -13.79 -19.32 5.15
CA ARG A 57 -13.11 -20.57 5.54
C ARG A 57 -12.77 -20.57 7.02
N PRO A 58 -12.91 -21.72 7.72
CA PRO A 58 -12.36 -21.88 9.05
C PRO A 58 -10.83 -21.73 9.03
N LEU A 59 -10.29 -21.00 10.01
CA LEU A 59 -8.86 -20.84 10.18
C LEU A 59 -8.42 -21.52 11.48
N THR A 60 -7.49 -22.46 11.34
CA THR A 60 -6.89 -23.20 12.47
C THR A 60 -5.39 -22.90 12.53
N ILE A 61 -4.75 -23.25 13.65
CA ILE A 61 -3.30 -23.11 13.81
C ILE A 61 -2.57 -23.84 12.68
N ASP A 62 -3.00 -25.05 12.29
CA ASP A 62 -2.36 -25.82 11.22
C ASP A 62 -2.39 -25.09 9.88
N VAL A 63 -3.51 -24.42 9.56
CA VAL A 63 -3.67 -23.64 8.33
C VAL A 63 -2.75 -22.45 8.29
N VAL A 64 -2.48 -21.81 9.44
CA VAL A 64 -1.78 -20.51 9.47
C VAL A 64 -0.36 -20.59 10.01
N SER A 65 0.09 -21.73 10.52
CA SER A 65 1.38 -21.87 11.22
C SER A 65 2.59 -21.49 10.37
N ARG A 66 2.50 -21.63 9.04
CA ARG A 66 3.63 -21.40 8.10
C ARG A 66 3.38 -20.30 7.07
N ILE A 67 2.31 -19.51 7.19
CA ILE A 67 2.03 -18.46 6.22
C ILE A 67 2.71 -17.13 6.54
N HIS A 68 3.26 -16.95 7.75
CA HIS A 68 3.78 -15.69 8.24
C HIS A 68 4.94 -15.10 7.42
N PHE A 69 5.64 -15.93 6.66
CA PHE A 69 6.69 -15.51 5.74
C PHE A 69 6.26 -15.47 4.26
N GLN A 70 4.99 -15.76 3.95
CA GLN A 70 4.48 -15.72 2.58
C GLN A 70 3.94 -14.32 2.26
N GLY A 71 4.29 -13.81 1.08
CA GLY A 71 3.71 -12.58 0.55
C GLY A 71 2.24 -12.75 0.17
N GLY A 72 1.57 -11.62 -0.09
CA GLY A 72 0.15 -11.61 -0.44
C GLY A 72 -0.78 -11.91 0.74
N SER A 73 -1.98 -12.42 0.45
CA SER A 73 -3.01 -12.73 1.44
C SER A 73 -3.71 -14.06 1.10
N ILE A 74 -3.75 -15.00 2.06
CA ILE A 74 -4.52 -16.25 1.93
C ILE A 74 -6.04 -16.01 1.89
N LEU A 75 -6.50 -14.83 2.29
CA LEU A 75 -7.90 -14.41 2.25
C LEU A 75 -8.20 -13.51 1.05
N ARG A 76 -7.21 -13.30 0.16
CA ARG A 76 -7.32 -12.31 -0.91
C ARG A 76 -7.62 -10.92 -0.35
N THR A 77 -8.08 -9.98 -1.16
CA THR A 77 -8.42 -8.62 -0.74
C THR A 77 -9.32 -7.95 -1.76
N SER A 78 -10.11 -6.96 -1.34
CA SER A 78 -10.88 -6.11 -2.24
C SER A 78 -10.92 -4.66 -1.76
N ARG A 79 -11.47 -3.76 -2.60
CA ARG A 79 -11.78 -2.36 -2.25
C ARG A 79 -13.27 -2.14 -1.97
N ALA A 80 -14.01 -3.22 -1.80
CA ALA A 80 -15.42 -3.16 -1.42
C ALA A 80 -15.58 -2.46 -0.06
N ASN A 81 -16.52 -1.53 0.03
CA ASN A 81 -16.70 -0.69 1.21
C ASN A 81 -18.21 -0.59 1.55
N PRO A 82 -18.63 -1.08 2.75
CA PRO A 82 -20.03 -1.09 3.17
C PRO A 82 -20.60 0.30 3.48
N THR A 83 -19.77 1.34 3.53
CA THR A 83 -20.24 2.70 3.87
C THR A 83 -20.78 3.49 2.69
N ARG A 84 -20.71 2.92 1.47
CA ARG A 84 -21.13 3.63 0.25
C ARG A 84 -22.63 3.77 0.11
N HIS A 85 -23.36 2.74 0.48
CA HIS A 85 -24.80 2.72 0.46
C HIS A 85 -25.34 2.14 1.77
N PRO A 86 -26.43 2.70 2.33
CA PRO A 86 -27.03 2.20 3.57
C PRO A 86 -27.39 0.71 3.53
N ASP A 87 -27.88 0.23 2.38
CA ASP A 87 -28.24 -1.17 2.17
C ASP A 87 -27.01 -2.10 2.24
N ASP A 88 -25.83 -1.64 1.85
CA ASP A 88 -24.60 -2.41 1.90
C ASP A 88 -24.19 -2.66 3.35
N MET A 89 -24.29 -1.65 4.20
CA MET A 89 -24.05 -1.78 5.63
C MET A 89 -25.02 -2.77 6.27
N GLN A 90 -26.31 -2.65 5.95
CA GLN A 90 -27.33 -3.56 6.50
C GLN A 90 -27.07 -5.01 6.09
N ARG A 91 -26.77 -5.28 4.80
CA ARG A 91 -26.43 -6.62 4.31
C ARG A 91 -25.18 -7.16 4.96
N THR A 92 -24.16 -6.32 5.14
CA THR A 92 -22.91 -6.68 5.83
C THR A 92 -23.19 -7.13 7.27
N LEU A 93 -23.97 -6.37 8.03
CA LEU A 93 -24.32 -6.72 9.42
C LEU A 93 -25.14 -8.00 9.51
N GLN A 94 -26.11 -8.18 8.61
CA GLN A 94 -26.91 -9.42 8.52
C GLN A 94 -26.03 -10.64 8.20
N ALA A 95 -25.07 -10.50 7.27
CA ALA A 95 -24.15 -11.58 6.93
C ALA A 95 -23.22 -11.93 8.11
N LEU A 96 -22.67 -10.94 8.83
CA LEU A 96 -21.86 -11.16 10.03
C LEU A 96 -22.68 -11.87 11.13
N GLN A 97 -23.94 -11.46 11.32
CA GLN A 97 -24.84 -12.12 12.27
C GLN A 97 -25.15 -13.55 11.85
N ALA A 98 -25.44 -13.81 10.57
CA ALA A 98 -25.69 -15.16 10.06
C ALA A 98 -24.47 -16.10 10.18
N LEU A 99 -23.26 -15.54 10.24
CA LEU A 99 -22.01 -16.24 10.49
C LEU A 99 -21.68 -16.39 11.99
N ASP A 100 -22.55 -15.90 12.89
CA ASP A 100 -22.30 -15.82 14.35
C ASP A 100 -21.04 -15.05 14.73
N ILE A 101 -20.60 -14.08 13.91
CA ILE A 101 -19.41 -13.28 14.16
C ILE A 101 -19.75 -12.15 15.14
N SER A 102 -19.20 -12.21 16.36
CA SER A 102 -19.32 -11.18 17.39
C SER A 102 -18.05 -10.32 17.56
N ALA A 103 -16.96 -10.73 16.93
CA ALA A 103 -15.70 -10.00 16.89
C ALA A 103 -15.14 -10.01 15.46
N LEU A 104 -14.61 -8.88 15.00
CA LEU A 104 -14.07 -8.73 13.65
C LEU A 104 -12.69 -8.09 13.71
N VAL A 105 -11.69 -8.72 13.08
CA VAL A 105 -10.40 -8.10 12.80
C VAL A 105 -10.38 -7.72 11.33
N THR A 106 -10.12 -6.44 11.07
CA THR A 106 -9.94 -5.92 9.71
C THR A 106 -8.48 -5.52 9.51
N ILE A 107 -7.90 -5.88 8.36
CA ILE A 107 -6.53 -5.54 8.00
C ILE A 107 -6.58 -4.67 6.74
N GLY A 108 -6.14 -3.40 6.80
CA GLY A 108 -6.27 -2.53 5.65
C GLY A 108 -5.74 -1.11 5.84
N GLY A 109 -5.93 -0.27 4.83
CA GLY A 109 -5.61 1.16 4.86
C GLY A 109 -6.74 1.98 5.48
N ASP A 110 -6.68 3.29 5.23
CA ASP A 110 -7.63 4.31 5.71
C ASP A 110 -9.11 3.98 5.41
N ASP A 111 -9.42 3.66 4.14
CA ASP A 111 -10.79 3.28 3.75
C ASP A 111 -11.32 2.06 4.52
N THR A 112 -10.44 1.08 4.77
CA THR A 112 -10.80 -0.11 5.53
C THR A 112 -10.96 0.20 7.01
N ALA A 113 -10.13 1.09 7.56
CA ALA A 113 -10.25 1.57 8.94
C ALA A 113 -11.56 2.31 9.17
N PHE A 114 -11.91 3.21 8.23
CA PHE A 114 -13.19 3.93 8.27
C PHE A 114 -14.38 2.96 8.20
N ALA A 115 -14.36 2.03 7.25
CA ALA A 115 -15.40 1.01 7.14
C ALA A 115 -15.53 0.15 8.42
N ALA A 116 -14.40 -0.21 9.03
CA ALA A 116 -14.36 -0.96 10.29
C ALA A 116 -15.03 -0.19 11.44
N SER A 117 -14.74 1.11 11.56
CA SER A 117 -15.36 1.99 12.55
C SER A 117 -16.87 2.08 12.35
N GLU A 118 -17.32 2.25 11.10
CA GLU A 118 -18.74 2.34 10.79
C GLU A 118 -19.49 1.02 11.02
N VAL A 119 -18.87 -0.14 10.75
CA VAL A 119 -19.43 -1.46 11.10
C VAL A 119 -19.58 -1.60 12.62
N ALA A 120 -18.57 -1.17 13.40
CA ALA A 120 -18.65 -1.19 14.87
C ALA A 120 -19.81 -0.32 15.38
N ASN A 121 -19.92 0.92 14.87
CA ASN A 121 -20.95 1.86 15.23
C ASN A 121 -22.36 1.34 14.87
N ALA A 122 -22.54 0.91 13.63
CA ALA A 122 -23.84 0.45 13.12
C ALA A 122 -24.29 -0.87 13.75
N SER A 123 -23.36 -1.69 14.27
CA SER A 123 -23.68 -2.93 14.98
C SER A 123 -24.27 -2.72 16.39
N ASN A 124 -24.26 -1.47 16.90
CA ASN A 124 -24.71 -1.14 18.25
C ASN A 124 -24.09 -2.03 19.34
N GLY A 125 -22.80 -2.35 19.22
CA GLY A 125 -22.06 -3.16 20.17
C GLY A 125 -22.20 -4.68 20.02
N VAL A 126 -22.95 -5.15 19.02
CA VAL A 126 -23.10 -6.59 18.73
C VAL A 126 -21.79 -7.14 18.14
N VAL A 127 -21.10 -6.38 17.28
CA VAL A 127 -19.81 -6.76 16.69
C VAL A 127 -18.73 -5.82 17.22
N ARG A 128 -17.78 -6.35 17.96
CA ARG A 128 -16.56 -5.62 18.34
C ARG A 128 -15.56 -5.68 17.22
N VAL A 129 -14.92 -4.56 16.90
CA VAL A 129 -13.99 -4.48 15.77
C VAL A 129 -12.61 -4.01 16.24
N ALA A 130 -11.57 -4.72 15.78
CA ALA A 130 -10.18 -4.27 15.85
C ALA A 130 -9.64 -4.08 14.44
N HIS A 131 -8.95 -2.95 14.20
CA HIS A 131 -8.34 -2.67 12.92
C HIS A 131 -6.82 -2.74 13.01
N ILE A 132 -6.19 -3.45 12.06
CA ILE A 132 -4.73 -3.51 11.90
C ILE A 132 -4.36 -2.65 10.69
N PRO A 133 -3.73 -1.49 10.90
CA PRO A 133 -3.39 -0.55 9.82
C PRO A 133 -2.29 -1.11 8.91
N LYS A 134 -2.52 -1.05 7.61
CA LYS A 134 -1.69 -1.64 6.58
C LYS A 134 -1.55 -0.71 5.37
N THR A 135 -0.32 -0.32 5.03
CA THR A 135 0.03 0.33 3.76
C THR A 135 1.54 0.25 3.52
N ILE A 136 1.96 0.13 2.26
CA ILE A 136 3.37 0.28 1.89
C ILE A 136 3.76 1.75 1.71
N ASP A 137 2.79 2.65 1.65
CA ASP A 137 2.99 4.07 1.33
C ASP A 137 3.44 4.87 2.58
N ASN A 138 3.26 4.31 3.78
CA ASN A 138 3.54 4.92 5.08
C ASN A 138 2.84 6.29 5.24
N ASP A 139 1.60 6.36 4.77
CA ASP A 139 0.77 7.57 4.71
C ASP A 139 -0.29 7.63 5.83
N LEU A 140 -0.31 6.66 6.73
CA LEU A 140 -1.19 6.66 7.91
C LEU A 140 -0.47 7.25 9.14
N PRO A 141 -1.06 8.22 9.84
CA PRO A 141 -0.47 8.84 11.02
C PRO A 141 -0.58 7.92 12.25
N LEU A 142 0.35 6.98 12.40
CA LEU A 142 0.39 6.10 13.56
C LEU A 142 1.02 6.78 14.78
N PRO A 143 0.60 6.44 16.02
CA PRO A 143 1.18 6.98 17.23
C PRO A 143 2.70 6.74 17.31
N GLY A 144 3.43 7.74 17.82
CA GLY A 144 4.88 7.64 18.02
C GLY A 144 5.72 7.66 16.74
N GLY A 145 5.13 7.97 15.58
CA GLY A 145 5.85 8.02 14.31
C GLY A 145 6.32 6.65 13.81
N VAL A 146 5.67 5.58 14.26
CA VAL A 146 5.97 4.21 13.83
C VAL A 146 5.51 4.02 12.39
N SER A 147 6.34 3.37 11.56
CA SER A 147 5.98 3.02 10.18
C SER A 147 4.78 2.06 10.14
N THR A 148 3.97 2.16 9.09
CA THR A 148 2.96 1.16 8.81
C THR A 148 3.61 -0.15 8.37
N PHE A 149 3.04 -1.29 8.75
CA PHE A 149 3.61 -2.56 8.32
C PHE A 149 3.53 -2.75 6.80
N GLY A 150 4.54 -3.39 6.25
CA GLY A 150 4.73 -3.58 4.82
C GLY A 150 5.62 -2.52 4.18
N PHE A 151 5.71 -1.32 4.76
CA PHE A 151 6.58 -0.25 4.28
C PHE A 151 8.07 -0.64 4.32
N GLU A 152 8.56 -1.19 5.43
CA GLU A 152 9.97 -1.53 5.58
C GLU A 152 10.40 -2.66 4.62
N THR A 153 9.54 -3.64 4.41
CA THR A 153 9.80 -4.68 3.39
C THR A 153 9.79 -4.09 1.99
N ALA A 154 8.78 -3.28 1.64
CA ALA A 154 8.71 -2.63 0.34
C ALA A 154 9.94 -1.75 0.07
N ARG A 155 10.36 -0.97 1.06
CA ARG A 155 11.58 -0.16 1.02
C ARG A 155 12.83 -1.03 0.81
N HIS A 156 12.95 -2.13 1.56
CA HIS A 156 14.08 -3.05 1.44
C HIS A 156 14.19 -3.66 0.04
N VAL A 157 13.10 -4.22 -0.47
CA VAL A 157 13.07 -4.85 -1.80
C VAL A 157 13.28 -3.80 -2.90
N GLY A 158 12.61 -2.66 -2.81
CA GLY A 158 12.80 -1.57 -3.76
C GLY A 158 14.24 -1.04 -3.79
N THR A 159 14.90 -0.97 -2.62
CA THR A 159 16.32 -0.61 -2.53
C THR A 159 17.21 -1.58 -3.29
N GLN A 160 16.97 -2.88 -3.15
CA GLN A 160 17.73 -3.90 -3.89
C GLN A 160 17.55 -3.77 -5.40
N LEU A 161 16.31 -3.56 -5.85
CA LEU A 161 16.00 -3.37 -7.27
C LEU A 161 16.66 -2.11 -7.84
N VAL A 162 16.60 -0.99 -7.12
CA VAL A 162 17.24 0.27 -7.54
C VAL A 162 18.77 0.12 -7.58
N ARG A 163 19.38 -0.58 -6.65
CA ARG A 163 20.82 -0.87 -6.69
C ARG A 163 21.22 -1.67 -7.93
N ASN A 164 20.41 -2.66 -8.32
CA ASN A 164 20.64 -3.40 -9.56
C ASN A 164 20.52 -2.49 -10.79
N LEU A 165 19.53 -1.57 -10.80
CA LEU A 165 19.38 -0.58 -11.86
C LEU A 165 20.54 0.43 -11.90
N MET A 166 21.13 0.77 -10.75
CA MET A 166 22.33 1.63 -10.71
C MET A 166 23.53 0.93 -11.34
N GLU A 167 23.71 -0.35 -11.11
CA GLU A 167 24.78 -1.13 -11.74
C GLU A 167 24.56 -1.31 -13.24
N ASP A 168 23.30 -1.54 -13.67
CA ASP A 168 22.92 -1.55 -15.08
C ASP A 168 23.21 -0.19 -15.75
N ALA A 169 22.79 0.91 -15.13
CA ALA A 169 23.02 2.26 -15.62
C ALA A 169 24.52 2.53 -15.79
N ARG A 170 25.34 2.14 -14.82
CA ARG A 170 26.79 2.25 -14.88
C ARG A 170 27.40 1.42 -16.01
N THR A 171 26.94 0.19 -16.18
CA THR A 171 27.46 -0.76 -17.17
C THR A 171 27.12 -0.33 -18.60
N THR A 172 25.92 0.21 -18.81
CA THR A 172 25.40 0.57 -20.13
C THR A 172 25.56 2.06 -20.45
N ASN A 173 26.09 2.83 -19.52
CA ASN A 173 26.32 4.29 -19.63
C ASN A 173 25.06 5.07 -19.99
N ARG A 174 23.94 4.83 -19.24
CA ARG A 174 22.65 5.45 -19.45
C ARG A 174 21.99 5.90 -18.15
N TRP A 175 20.86 6.60 -18.26
CA TRP A 175 20.03 6.96 -17.11
C TRP A 175 18.85 6.03 -16.95
N ASN A 176 18.48 5.74 -15.71
CA ASN A 176 17.22 5.09 -15.37
C ASN A 176 16.35 6.07 -14.58
N PHE A 177 15.13 6.32 -15.08
CA PHE A 177 14.09 7.04 -14.36
C PHE A 177 13.15 6.01 -13.74
N VAL A 178 13.08 5.99 -12.41
CA VAL A 178 12.36 4.98 -11.64
C VAL A 178 11.22 5.64 -10.88
N VAL A 179 9.99 5.48 -11.35
CA VAL A 179 8.81 5.91 -10.60
C VAL A 179 8.48 4.84 -9.57
N VAL A 180 8.28 5.26 -8.32
CA VAL A 180 7.95 4.38 -7.20
C VAL A 180 6.52 4.66 -6.75
N MET A 181 5.72 3.61 -6.62
CA MET A 181 4.38 3.66 -6.05
C MET A 181 4.41 4.26 -4.63
N GLY A 182 3.35 4.94 -4.25
CA GLY A 182 3.24 5.60 -2.94
C GLY A 182 1.99 6.49 -2.83
N ARG A 183 1.09 6.41 -3.82
CA ARG A 183 -0.08 7.30 -3.93
C ARG A 183 0.38 8.76 -3.86
N LYS A 184 -0.14 9.52 -2.89
CA LYS A 184 0.18 10.95 -2.70
C LYS A 184 1.50 11.19 -1.98
N ALA A 185 1.99 10.20 -1.21
CA ALA A 185 3.16 10.32 -0.35
C ALA A 185 4.46 9.92 -1.06
N GLY A 186 5.52 10.65 -0.79
CA GLY A 186 6.86 10.38 -1.28
C GLY A 186 7.69 9.47 -0.37
N HIS A 187 7.16 9.00 0.75
CA HIS A 187 7.91 8.31 1.79
C HIS A 187 8.64 7.06 1.27
N LEU A 188 7.94 6.23 0.48
CA LEU A 188 8.53 5.00 -0.06
C LEU A 188 9.65 5.32 -1.08
N ALA A 189 9.39 6.26 -2.00
CA ALA A 189 10.39 6.70 -2.97
C ALA A 189 11.63 7.29 -2.29
N LEU A 190 11.43 8.15 -1.27
CA LEU A 190 12.50 8.72 -0.47
C LEU A 190 13.31 7.65 0.26
N GLY A 191 12.61 6.71 0.91
CA GLY A 191 13.24 5.62 1.64
C GLY A 191 14.09 4.73 0.74
N ILE A 192 13.57 4.36 -0.45
CA ILE A 192 14.28 3.57 -1.45
C ILE A 192 15.48 4.34 -2.02
N GLY A 193 15.24 5.58 -2.48
CA GLY A 193 16.28 6.38 -3.14
C GLY A 193 17.47 6.69 -2.22
N LYS A 194 17.21 7.07 -0.97
CA LYS A 194 18.25 7.30 0.04
C LYS A 194 19.01 6.02 0.38
N ALA A 195 18.31 4.93 0.61
CA ALA A 195 18.95 3.67 1.00
C ALA A 195 19.76 3.03 -0.14
N ALA A 196 19.32 3.20 -1.40
CA ALA A 196 20.08 2.76 -2.57
C ALA A 196 21.26 3.67 -2.89
N GLY A 197 21.24 4.93 -2.48
CA GLY A 197 22.19 5.95 -2.91
C GLY A 197 21.93 6.43 -4.33
N ALA A 198 20.66 6.56 -4.73
CA ALA A 198 20.27 7.06 -6.04
C ALA A 198 20.84 8.46 -6.31
N THR A 199 21.10 8.77 -7.58
CA THR A 199 21.69 10.06 -7.98
C THR A 199 20.78 11.23 -7.61
N LEU A 200 19.47 11.05 -7.74
CA LEU A 200 18.45 12.03 -7.41
C LEU A 200 17.22 11.29 -6.88
N THR A 201 16.53 11.86 -5.90
CA THR A 201 15.19 11.42 -5.47
C THR A 201 14.29 12.63 -5.47
N ILE A 202 13.10 12.51 -6.07
CA ILE A 202 12.11 13.59 -6.17
C ILE A 202 10.82 13.12 -5.52
N ILE A 203 10.34 13.90 -4.55
CA ILE A 203 9.11 13.60 -3.80
C ILE A 203 8.16 14.82 -3.78
N PRO A 204 6.84 14.61 -3.71
CA PRO A 204 5.88 15.70 -3.72
C PRO A 204 6.02 16.66 -2.54
N GLU A 205 6.53 16.20 -1.40
CA GLU A 205 6.73 16.99 -0.19
C GLU A 205 7.79 18.09 -0.33
N GLU A 206 8.68 18.01 -1.32
CA GLU A 206 9.69 19.05 -1.60
C GLU A 206 9.10 20.27 -2.33
N PHE A 207 7.87 20.17 -2.84
CA PHE A 207 7.20 21.25 -3.54
C PHE A 207 6.13 21.90 -2.64
N PRO A 208 6.34 23.12 -2.15
CA PRO A 208 5.38 23.79 -1.30
C PRO A 208 4.11 24.24 -2.05
N GLN A 209 4.20 24.36 -3.39
CA GLN A 209 3.07 24.74 -4.24
C GLN A 209 2.05 23.60 -4.31
N GLU A 210 0.77 23.96 -4.42
CA GLU A 210 -0.30 22.98 -4.66
C GLU A 210 -0.19 22.35 -6.05
N ARG A 211 0.19 23.17 -7.04
CA ARG A 211 0.40 22.75 -8.43
C ARG A 211 1.80 23.14 -8.90
N ILE A 212 2.42 22.24 -9.63
CA ILE A 212 3.74 22.42 -10.24
C ILE A 212 3.66 22.14 -11.73
N ARG A 213 4.57 22.73 -12.50
CA ARG A 213 4.69 22.45 -13.92
C ARG A 213 5.64 21.27 -14.15
N LEU A 214 5.36 20.50 -15.17
CA LEU A 214 6.22 19.40 -15.59
C LEU A 214 7.66 19.86 -15.85
N ASN A 215 7.83 21.07 -16.40
CA ASN A 215 9.13 21.66 -16.65
C ASN A 215 9.97 21.89 -15.38
N GLU A 216 9.36 22.08 -14.20
CA GLU A 216 10.10 22.22 -12.94
C GLU A 216 10.76 20.89 -12.58
N VAL A 217 10.02 19.79 -12.67
CA VAL A 217 10.54 18.44 -12.41
C VAL A 217 11.61 18.04 -13.44
N SER A 218 11.34 18.32 -14.72
CA SER A 218 12.28 17.99 -15.81
C SER A 218 13.60 18.74 -15.67
N ARG A 219 13.58 20.00 -15.24
CA ARG A 219 14.80 20.79 -14.99
C ARG A 219 15.63 20.24 -13.83
N MET A 220 15.00 19.70 -12.79
CA MET A 220 15.75 19.04 -11.71
C MET A 220 16.49 17.80 -12.23
N LEU A 221 15.81 16.99 -13.06
CA LEU A 221 16.42 15.83 -13.72
C LEU A 221 17.56 16.24 -14.65
N GLU A 222 17.34 17.24 -15.48
CA GLU A 222 18.37 17.81 -16.36
C GLU A 222 19.59 18.33 -15.60
N ALA A 223 19.36 19.08 -14.53
CA ALA A 223 20.44 19.60 -13.69
C ALA A 223 21.27 18.46 -13.06
N ALA A 224 20.63 17.39 -12.61
CA ALA A 224 21.31 16.23 -12.08
C ALA A 224 22.17 15.52 -13.15
N ILE A 225 21.66 15.39 -14.38
CA ILE A 225 22.38 14.81 -15.51
C ILE A 225 23.61 15.65 -15.85
N LEU A 226 23.43 16.96 -16.02
CA LEU A 226 24.53 17.89 -16.33
C LEU A 226 25.59 17.91 -15.23
N LYS A 227 25.17 17.92 -13.97
CA LYS A 227 26.09 17.84 -12.83
C LYS A 227 26.92 16.55 -12.87
N ARG A 228 26.31 15.41 -13.15
CA ARG A 228 27.02 14.12 -13.27
C ARG A 228 28.04 14.15 -14.41
N ARG A 229 27.68 14.72 -15.56
CA ARG A 229 28.59 14.86 -16.70
C ARG A 229 29.80 15.71 -16.39
N VAL A 230 29.60 16.84 -15.71
CA VAL A 230 30.72 17.69 -15.23
C VAL A 230 31.66 16.91 -14.30
N MET A 231 31.12 15.94 -13.55
CA MET A 231 31.91 15.05 -12.67
C MET A 231 32.50 13.84 -13.42
N GLY A 232 32.40 13.78 -14.76
CA GLY A 232 32.94 12.69 -15.56
C GLY A 232 32.09 11.42 -15.60
N SER A 233 30.77 11.52 -15.34
CA SER A 233 29.88 10.38 -15.33
C SER A 233 28.64 10.62 -16.21
N GLU A 234 28.39 9.76 -17.19
CA GLU A 234 27.27 9.86 -18.13
C GLU A 234 26.01 9.09 -17.68
N HIS A 235 26.09 8.37 -16.57
CA HIS A 235 25.03 7.49 -16.07
C HIS A 235 24.48 7.95 -14.72
N GLY A 236 23.27 7.53 -14.40
CA GLY A 236 22.64 7.78 -13.10
C GLY A 236 21.27 7.13 -12.96
N VAL A 237 20.74 7.19 -11.76
CA VAL A 237 19.38 6.76 -11.45
C VAL A 237 18.66 7.89 -10.72
N ALA A 238 17.49 8.27 -11.24
CA ALA A 238 16.55 9.17 -10.58
C ALA A 238 15.36 8.36 -10.07
N VAL A 239 15.10 8.41 -8.77
CA VAL A 239 13.93 7.83 -8.12
C VAL A 239 12.88 8.92 -7.96
N ILE A 240 11.65 8.68 -8.41
CA ILE A 240 10.59 9.67 -8.48
C ILE A 240 9.33 9.08 -7.83
N ALA A 241 8.73 9.79 -6.90
CA ALA A 241 7.47 9.37 -6.32
C ALA A 241 6.31 9.52 -7.32
N GLU A 242 5.42 8.53 -7.42
CA GLU A 242 4.24 8.63 -8.30
C GLU A 242 3.32 9.80 -7.90
N GLY A 243 3.34 10.20 -6.63
CA GLY A 243 2.60 11.33 -6.08
C GLY A 243 2.94 12.68 -6.72
N ILE A 244 4.06 12.79 -7.43
CA ILE A 244 4.38 13.94 -8.29
C ILE A 244 3.27 14.17 -9.31
N SER A 245 2.67 13.10 -9.86
CA SER A 245 1.58 13.18 -10.83
C SER A 245 0.36 13.96 -10.31
N GLU A 246 0.06 13.87 -9.01
CA GLU A 246 -1.04 14.63 -8.42
C GLU A 246 -0.73 16.13 -8.29
N LYS A 247 0.54 16.47 -8.14
CA LYS A 247 0.97 17.88 -8.08
C LYS A 247 1.10 18.53 -9.44
N LEU A 248 1.25 17.74 -10.52
CA LEU A 248 1.32 18.30 -11.87
C LEU A 248 0.00 18.94 -12.27
N ASP A 249 0.09 19.99 -13.08
CA ASP A 249 -1.07 20.67 -13.63
C ASP A 249 -1.87 19.70 -14.53
N PRO A 250 -3.15 19.40 -14.20
CA PRO A 250 -3.97 18.47 -14.96
C PRO A 250 -4.18 18.91 -16.43
N GLU A 251 -4.25 20.21 -16.71
CA GLU A 251 -4.43 20.74 -18.07
C GLU A 251 -3.14 20.50 -18.88
N GLU A 252 -1.97 20.71 -18.29
CA GLU A 252 -0.69 20.41 -18.89
C GLU A 252 -0.57 18.91 -19.21
N LEU A 253 -0.93 18.04 -18.25
CA LEU A 253 -0.92 16.59 -18.47
C LEU A 253 -1.88 16.13 -19.56
N ALA A 254 -3.12 16.64 -19.56
CA ALA A 254 -4.14 16.28 -20.56
C ALA A 254 -3.76 16.74 -21.97
N SER A 255 -2.93 17.78 -22.11
CA SER A 255 -2.44 18.28 -23.40
C SER A 255 -1.32 17.42 -23.99
N MET A 256 -0.76 16.47 -23.22
CA MET A 256 0.38 15.68 -23.66
C MET A 256 -0.03 14.51 -24.58
N PRO A 257 0.71 14.26 -25.65
CA PRO A 257 0.45 13.13 -26.52
C PRO A 257 0.58 11.79 -25.80
N GLY A 258 -0.48 10.96 -25.86
CA GLY A 258 -0.50 9.62 -25.26
C GLY A 258 -0.83 9.59 -23.76
N VAL A 259 -1.29 10.70 -23.20
CA VAL A 259 -1.81 10.76 -21.83
C VAL A 259 -3.33 10.71 -21.88
N GLU A 260 -3.92 9.63 -21.38
CA GLU A 260 -5.36 9.54 -21.11
C GLU A 260 -5.56 9.73 -19.60
N MET A 261 -6.37 10.72 -19.23
CA MET A 261 -6.74 10.94 -17.84
C MET A 261 -7.81 9.92 -17.45
N VAL A 262 -7.41 8.84 -16.79
CA VAL A 262 -8.32 7.80 -16.33
C VAL A 262 -8.75 8.11 -14.90
N TYR A 263 -10.07 8.08 -14.70
CA TYR A 263 -10.67 8.30 -13.39
C TYR A 263 -11.22 6.99 -12.83
N ASP A 264 -11.16 6.85 -11.53
CA ASP A 264 -11.86 5.76 -10.86
C ASP A 264 -13.39 6.04 -10.82
N PRO A 265 -14.23 5.07 -10.42
CA PRO A 265 -15.68 5.28 -10.30
C PRO A 265 -16.09 6.39 -9.33
N TYR A 266 -15.14 6.97 -8.59
CA TYR A 266 -15.34 8.01 -7.58
C TYR A 266 -14.81 9.38 -8.03
N GLY A 267 -14.32 9.48 -9.28
CA GLY A 267 -13.82 10.74 -9.85
C GLY A 267 -12.37 11.09 -9.47
N HIS A 268 -11.61 10.19 -8.86
CA HIS A 268 -10.20 10.40 -8.59
C HIS A 268 -9.34 9.94 -9.78
N ILE A 269 -8.30 10.71 -10.08
CA ILE A 269 -7.32 10.33 -11.11
C ILE A 269 -6.60 9.06 -10.67
N ARG A 270 -6.54 8.08 -11.56
CA ARG A 270 -5.73 6.87 -11.36
C ARG A 270 -4.26 7.16 -11.64
N LEU A 271 -3.53 7.59 -10.62
CA LEU A 271 -2.13 7.99 -10.73
C LEU A 271 -1.23 6.92 -11.38
N GLY A 272 -1.43 5.67 -11.02
CA GLY A 272 -0.66 4.55 -11.58
C GLY A 272 -0.90 4.30 -13.08
N GLU A 273 -1.89 4.95 -13.69
CA GLU A 273 -2.15 4.90 -15.13
C GLU A 273 -1.57 6.09 -15.88
N ILE A 274 -1.07 7.12 -15.17
CA ILE A 274 -0.31 8.22 -15.77
C ILE A 274 1.10 7.71 -16.07
N PRO A 275 1.55 7.74 -17.34
CA PRO A 275 2.89 7.25 -17.69
C PRO A 275 3.97 8.31 -17.34
N LEU A 276 4.05 8.68 -16.04
CA LEU A 276 4.91 9.75 -15.55
C LEU A 276 6.37 9.59 -15.99
N THR A 277 6.91 8.37 -15.89
CA THR A 277 8.28 8.06 -16.36
C THR A 277 8.47 8.40 -17.83
N THR A 278 7.54 7.98 -18.68
CA THR A 278 7.59 8.20 -20.13
C THR A 278 7.49 9.68 -20.47
N ILE A 279 6.62 10.42 -19.78
CA ILE A 279 6.44 11.86 -19.95
C ILE A 279 7.73 12.61 -19.61
N LEU A 280 8.27 12.36 -18.41
CA LEU A 280 9.52 13.00 -17.96
C LEU A 280 10.72 12.65 -18.82
N LYS A 281 10.83 11.37 -19.20
CA LYS A 281 11.86 10.90 -20.14
C LYS A 281 11.83 11.66 -21.43
N ARG A 282 10.65 11.73 -22.07
CA ARG A 282 10.48 12.44 -23.35
C ARG A 282 10.86 13.90 -23.23
N GLN A 283 10.35 14.60 -22.24
CA GLN A 283 10.64 16.01 -22.05
C GLN A 283 12.13 16.29 -21.82
N VAL A 284 12.79 15.49 -20.98
CA VAL A 284 14.22 15.63 -20.76
C VAL A 284 15.01 15.33 -22.04
N GLN A 285 14.64 14.28 -22.78
CA GLN A 285 15.28 13.96 -24.06
C GLN A 285 15.11 15.08 -25.11
N ASP A 286 13.94 15.72 -25.18
CA ASP A 286 13.67 16.85 -26.07
C ASP A 286 14.54 18.06 -25.70
N HIS A 287 14.76 18.35 -24.40
CA HIS A 287 15.66 19.41 -23.94
C HIS A 287 17.12 19.17 -24.38
N PHE A 288 17.58 17.90 -24.31
CA PHE A 288 18.93 17.56 -24.75
C PHE A 288 19.04 17.57 -26.30
N ALA A 289 18.03 17.07 -27.00
CA ALA A 289 17.98 17.08 -28.48
C ALA A 289 18.02 18.48 -29.04
N ALA A 290 17.35 19.46 -28.40
CA ALA A 290 17.41 20.88 -28.81
C ALA A 290 18.83 21.47 -28.74
N ARG A 291 19.74 20.83 -28.01
CA ARG A 291 21.17 21.19 -27.93
C ARG A 291 22.06 20.31 -28.80
N HIS A 292 21.47 19.51 -29.69
CA HIS A 292 22.18 18.51 -30.51
C HIS A 292 22.90 17.42 -29.68
N ASP A 293 22.40 17.14 -28.50
CA ASP A 293 22.93 16.15 -27.54
C ASP A 293 22.00 14.95 -27.47
N LYS A 294 22.56 13.73 -27.41
CA LYS A 294 21.81 12.49 -27.31
C LYS A 294 21.87 11.96 -25.86
N LEU A 295 20.73 11.72 -25.29
CA LEU A 295 20.61 11.16 -23.96
C LEU A 295 19.81 9.84 -23.99
N SER A 296 20.42 8.77 -23.47
CA SER A 296 19.75 7.48 -23.31
C SER A 296 19.11 7.39 -21.93
N ILE A 297 17.79 7.22 -21.89
CA ILE A 297 17.01 7.06 -20.65
C ILE A 297 16.14 5.80 -20.75
N VAL A 298 16.16 4.98 -19.73
CA VAL A 298 15.22 3.87 -19.53
C VAL A 298 14.22 4.26 -18.45
N ASP A 299 12.97 3.99 -18.70
CA ASP A 299 11.85 4.21 -17.78
C ASP A 299 11.46 2.91 -17.08
N VAL A 300 11.33 2.97 -15.76
CA VAL A 300 10.99 1.84 -14.89
C VAL A 300 9.92 2.28 -13.89
N THR A 301 8.96 1.41 -13.60
CA THR A 301 7.99 1.61 -12.52
C THR A 301 8.13 0.50 -11.50
N LEU A 302 8.31 0.86 -10.23
CA LEU A 302 8.35 -0.06 -9.10
C LEU A 302 7.07 0.08 -8.28
N GLY A 303 6.35 -1.02 -8.09
CA GLY A 303 5.08 -0.98 -7.37
C GLY A 303 4.51 -2.34 -7.02
N TYR A 304 3.91 -3.01 -7.99
CA TYR A 304 3.18 -4.25 -7.75
C TYR A 304 4.06 -5.38 -7.17
N GLU A 305 5.31 -5.49 -7.60
CA GLU A 305 6.30 -6.42 -7.09
C GLU A 305 6.67 -6.19 -5.62
N LEU A 306 6.51 -4.95 -5.12
CA LEU A 306 6.79 -4.61 -3.74
C LEU A 306 5.66 -5.05 -2.79
N ARG A 307 4.41 -5.06 -3.27
CA ARG A 307 3.22 -5.32 -2.45
C ARG A 307 3.11 -6.75 -1.95
N CYS A 308 3.64 -7.72 -2.70
CA CYS A 308 3.55 -9.14 -2.39
C CYS A 308 4.91 -9.76 -2.11
N ALA A 309 5.92 -8.95 -1.85
CA ALA A 309 7.22 -9.42 -1.42
C ALA A 309 7.10 -10.21 -0.11
N GLN A 310 7.99 -11.16 0.09
CA GLN A 310 8.12 -11.86 1.35
C GLN A 310 8.52 -10.88 2.44
N ALA A 311 7.77 -10.85 3.54
CA ALA A 311 8.03 -9.92 4.64
C ALA A 311 9.41 -10.16 5.27
N ILE A 312 10.17 -9.09 5.44
CA ILE A 312 11.43 -9.12 6.18
C ILE A 312 11.16 -9.32 7.69
N PRO A 313 12.17 -9.74 8.49
CA PRO A 313 11.99 -9.99 9.93
C PRO A 313 11.33 -8.86 10.69
N TYR A 314 11.61 -7.60 10.34
CA TYR A 314 10.98 -6.43 10.96
C TYR A 314 9.45 -6.46 10.81
N ASP A 315 8.96 -6.61 9.57
CA ASP A 315 7.51 -6.64 9.33
C ASP A 315 6.86 -7.92 9.87
N VAL A 316 7.58 -9.05 9.88
CA VAL A 316 7.09 -10.30 10.50
C VAL A 316 6.86 -10.10 11.99
N ASP A 317 7.84 -9.58 12.73
CA ASP A 317 7.74 -9.35 14.18
C ASP A 317 6.66 -8.32 14.50
N TYR A 318 6.66 -7.20 13.78
CA TYR A 318 5.70 -6.12 13.95
C TYR A 318 4.24 -6.59 13.72
N THR A 319 3.99 -7.31 12.63
CA THR A 319 2.64 -7.81 12.32
C THR A 319 2.18 -8.90 13.27
N ARG A 320 3.09 -9.71 13.83
CA ARG A 320 2.76 -10.66 14.88
C ARG A 320 2.31 -9.95 16.15
N THR A 321 3.00 -8.88 16.53
CA THR A 321 2.62 -8.05 17.67
C THR A 321 1.26 -7.39 17.43
N LEU A 322 0.99 -6.86 16.23
CA LEU A 322 -0.31 -6.28 15.90
C LEU A 322 -1.45 -7.31 15.92
N GLY A 323 -1.22 -8.50 15.34
CA GLY A 323 -2.22 -9.58 15.35
C GLY A 323 -2.57 -10.06 16.77
N TYR A 324 -1.56 -10.27 17.61
CA TYR A 324 -1.74 -10.57 19.03
C TYR A 324 -2.52 -9.45 19.74
N GLY A 325 -2.07 -8.20 19.59
CA GLY A 325 -2.70 -7.03 20.22
C GLY A 325 -4.16 -6.84 19.82
N ALA A 326 -4.52 -7.11 18.54
CA ALA A 326 -5.90 -7.02 18.09
C ALA A 326 -6.83 -7.99 18.83
N VAL A 327 -6.39 -9.22 19.06
CA VAL A 327 -7.17 -10.20 19.84
C VAL A 327 -7.27 -9.79 21.30
N ARG A 328 -6.16 -9.37 21.92
CA ARG A 328 -6.17 -8.88 23.32
C ARG A 328 -7.10 -7.68 23.50
N PHE A 329 -7.10 -6.74 22.56
CA PHE A 329 -8.04 -5.62 22.55
C PHE A 329 -9.50 -6.09 22.47
N LEU A 330 -9.82 -7.04 21.59
CA LEU A 330 -11.17 -7.57 21.46
C LEU A 330 -11.64 -8.34 22.70
N LEU A 331 -10.72 -8.89 23.48
CA LEU A 331 -11.04 -9.63 24.72
C LEU A 331 -11.08 -8.74 25.96
N SER A 332 -10.45 -7.56 25.94
CA SER A 332 -10.48 -6.61 27.05
C SER A 332 -11.91 -6.16 27.34
N LYS A 333 -12.20 -5.85 28.59
CA LYS A 333 -13.49 -5.26 28.96
C LYS A 333 -13.55 -3.81 28.43
N PRO A 334 -14.76 -3.27 28.10
CA PRO A 334 -14.91 -1.88 27.67
C PRO A 334 -14.31 -0.85 28.64
N GLU A 335 -14.24 -1.19 29.92
CA GLU A 335 -13.67 -0.34 30.98
C GLU A 335 -12.13 -0.32 30.98
N ASP A 336 -11.49 -1.32 30.36
CA ASP A 336 -10.02 -1.43 30.28
C ASP A 336 -9.45 -0.68 29.04
N GLY A 337 -10.31 -0.25 28.12
CA GLY A 337 -9.94 0.39 26.87
C GLY A 337 -9.94 1.91 26.98
N ARG A 338 -8.78 2.49 27.28
CA ARG A 338 -8.48 3.91 27.02
C ARG A 338 -7.56 4.05 25.84
#